data_e56fac6f7119b11b449c4fbae1003890
#
_entry.id   e56fac6f7119b11b449c4fbae1003890
#
_cell.length_a   1.000
_cell.length_b   1.000
_cell.length_c   1.000
_cell.angle_alpha   90.00
_cell.angle_beta   90.00
_cell.angle_gamma   90.00
#
_symmetry.space_group_name_H-M   'P 1'
#
loop_
_entity.id
_entity.type
_entity.pdbx_description
1 polymer ?
#
loop_
_entity_poly.entity_id
_entity_poly.type
_entity_poly.pdbx_seq_one_letter_code
_entity_poly.pdbx_strand_id
1 'polypeptide(L)'
;MSSASDLSRRAFLGSAVAASTSLATAAPRDWTGVNPTRYPDPDIVSLDKRFKAKLGNTPIQRLYHNPNMLWAEGCAWNAVGRYLIWSDIPNNRQFRWLEEDGHVSVFRSPAGNSNGNTFDWQGRQLACEHGNRRVVRYEHDGSVTVIADSFNGKRLNAPNDIVVHPDGGIWFTDPGYGSMMNYEGNKAPLEIKEAVYRVDPKSGQLTMVSDELRKPNGLCFSPDYKKLYIAHGNVFAWDVVDGVKLRGMKTLCTMALGEKKGGADGIRCDVEGNIWAGAGWAGDGFDGAHCFTPEGERIGMILLPEICANLCFGGRKRNHLFMCGSSSLYAVYVETQGAHFC
;
A
#
# COMPACT_ATOMS: atom_id res chain seq x y z
N MET A 1 39.48 52.18 -52.76
CA MET A 1 38.20 51.87 -53.43
C MET A 1 37.62 50.62 -52.82
N SER A 2 36.37 50.69 -52.46
CA SER A 2 35.46 49.68 -51.96
C SER A 2 35.55 49.29 -50.51
N SER A 3 34.47 49.51 -49.92
CA SER A 3 33.97 49.46 -48.60
C SER A 3 33.66 48.03 -48.12
N ALA A 4 34.02 47.74 -46.90
CA ALA A 4 33.53 46.56 -46.15
C ALA A 4 32.26 46.90 -45.40
N SER A 5 31.23 46.14 -45.59
CA SER A 5 29.95 46.27 -44.89
C SER A 5 29.96 45.44 -43.58
N ASP A 6 29.74 46.13 -42.51
CA ASP A 6 29.48 45.62 -41.17
C ASP A 6 28.13 44.86 -41.11
N LEU A 7 28.16 43.61 -40.70
CA LEU A 7 26.98 42.84 -40.30
C LEU A 7 26.97 42.68 -38.77
N SER A 8 26.14 43.52 -38.12
CA SER A 8 25.90 43.51 -36.69
C SER A 8 25.14 42.23 -36.31
N ARG A 9 25.75 41.44 -35.47
CA ARG A 9 25.08 40.32 -34.78
C ARG A 9 24.22 40.86 -33.63
N ARG A 10 22.91 40.89 -33.82
CA ARG A 10 21.98 41.06 -32.72
C ARG A 10 21.90 39.78 -31.88
N ALA A 11 22.46 39.84 -30.69
CA ALA A 11 22.25 38.80 -29.66
C ALA A 11 20.81 38.86 -29.16
N PHE A 12 20.06 37.78 -29.39
CA PHE A 12 18.76 37.58 -28.77
C PHE A 12 19.02 37.02 -27.36
N LEU A 13 18.92 37.90 -26.36
CA LEU A 13 18.82 37.47 -24.95
C LEU A 13 17.38 37.03 -24.70
N GLY A 14 17.13 35.76 -24.79
CA GLY A 14 15.92 35.13 -24.32
C GLY A 14 15.90 35.10 -22.79
N SER A 15 15.14 35.99 -22.16
CA SER A 15 14.84 35.95 -20.74
C SER A 15 13.94 34.74 -20.48
N ALA A 16 14.52 33.64 -19.97
CA ALA A 16 13.74 32.56 -19.38
C ALA A 16 13.14 33.08 -18.07
N VAL A 17 11.85 33.47 -18.11
CA VAL A 17 11.06 33.71 -16.90
C VAL A 17 10.82 32.31 -16.28
N ALA A 18 11.60 31.98 -15.27
CA ALA A 18 11.29 30.86 -14.38
C ALA A 18 10.03 31.21 -13.60
N ALA A 19 8.90 30.70 -14.03
CA ALA A 19 7.67 30.74 -13.24
C ALA A 19 7.89 29.85 -12.02
N SER A 20 8.31 30.43 -10.90
CA SER A 20 8.21 29.81 -9.59
C SER A 20 6.73 29.74 -9.25
N THR A 21 6.07 28.63 -9.57
CA THR A 21 4.78 28.28 -8.98
C THR A 21 5.05 27.98 -7.51
N SER A 22 4.90 28.98 -6.65
CA SER A 22 4.72 28.76 -5.25
C SER A 22 3.47 27.89 -5.11
N LEU A 23 3.65 26.62 -4.74
CA LEU A 23 2.57 25.80 -4.24
C LEU A 23 2.04 26.54 -3.01
N ALA A 24 0.92 27.26 -3.21
CA ALA A 24 0.19 27.81 -2.09
C ALA A 24 -0.14 26.62 -1.17
N THR A 25 0.36 26.63 0.05
CA THR A 25 -0.03 25.66 1.06
C THR A 25 -1.53 25.81 1.22
N ALA A 26 -2.28 24.81 0.75
CA ALA A 26 -3.71 24.79 0.96
C ALA A 26 -3.98 24.83 2.47
N ALA A 27 -5.00 25.60 2.87
CA ALA A 27 -5.42 25.60 4.27
C ALA A 27 -5.72 24.15 4.71
N PRO A 28 -5.42 23.78 5.95
CA PRO A 28 -5.69 22.43 6.45
C PRO A 28 -7.13 22.04 6.15
N ARG A 29 -7.31 20.80 5.65
CA ARG A 29 -8.62 20.27 5.29
C ARG A 29 -9.53 20.22 6.53
N ASP A 30 -10.73 20.75 6.41
CA ASP A 30 -11.75 20.62 7.44
C ASP A 30 -12.42 19.25 7.35
N TRP A 31 -12.09 18.39 8.31
CA TRP A 31 -12.68 17.06 8.47
C TRP A 31 -13.95 17.06 9.32
N THR A 32 -14.38 18.20 9.86
CA THR A 32 -15.58 18.30 10.71
C THR A 32 -16.86 18.39 9.89
N GLY A 33 -16.74 18.72 8.60
CA GLY A 33 -17.86 18.92 7.69
C GLY A 33 -18.55 20.28 7.84
N VAL A 34 -17.98 21.20 8.61
CA VAL A 34 -18.49 22.57 8.76
C VAL A 34 -18.32 23.37 7.47
N ASN A 35 -17.19 23.19 6.81
CA ASN A 35 -16.91 23.85 5.53
C ASN A 35 -17.31 22.95 4.36
N PRO A 36 -17.86 23.52 3.27
CA PRO A 36 -18.22 22.72 2.11
C PRO A 36 -17.00 22.12 1.44
N THR A 37 -17.14 20.88 0.96
CA THR A 37 -16.12 20.22 0.14
C THR A 37 -15.92 20.99 -1.17
N ARG A 38 -14.66 21.19 -1.54
CA ARG A 38 -14.30 21.78 -2.83
C ARG A 38 -14.12 20.71 -3.89
N TYR A 39 -14.51 21.02 -5.11
CA TYR A 39 -14.36 20.16 -6.27
C TYR A 39 -13.66 20.89 -7.41
N PRO A 40 -12.75 20.22 -8.17
CA PRO A 40 -12.17 18.93 -7.83
C PRO A 40 -11.43 18.99 -6.49
N ASP A 41 -11.35 17.87 -5.81
CA ASP A 41 -10.65 17.79 -4.51
C ASP A 41 -9.18 18.20 -4.68
N PRO A 42 -8.67 19.25 -3.99
CA PRO A 42 -7.33 19.77 -4.20
C PRO A 42 -6.22 18.79 -3.78
N ASP A 43 -6.54 17.84 -2.88
CA ASP A 43 -5.59 16.84 -2.41
C ASP A 43 -5.50 15.63 -3.36
N ILE A 44 -6.31 15.60 -4.44
CA ILE A 44 -6.18 14.63 -5.54
C ILE A 44 -5.36 15.27 -6.66
N VAL A 45 -4.06 14.95 -6.70
CA VAL A 45 -3.09 15.57 -7.61
C VAL A 45 -2.91 14.69 -8.85
N SER A 46 -3.39 15.15 -9.99
CA SER A 46 -3.16 14.51 -11.29
C SER A 46 -1.89 15.05 -11.92
N LEU A 47 -0.91 14.20 -12.14
CA LEU A 47 0.36 14.53 -12.81
C LEU A 47 0.32 14.14 -14.29
N ASP A 48 -0.55 13.20 -14.66
CA ASP A 48 -0.73 12.71 -16.03
C ASP A 48 -2.20 12.36 -16.27
N LYS A 49 -2.67 12.49 -17.53
CA LYS A 49 -4.03 12.15 -17.95
C LYS A 49 -4.43 10.68 -17.70
N ARG A 50 -3.45 9.80 -17.54
CA ARG A 50 -3.67 8.38 -17.18
C ARG A 50 -4.11 8.19 -15.73
N PHE A 51 -3.98 9.20 -14.88
CA PHE A 51 -4.42 9.12 -13.50
C PHE A 51 -5.95 9.21 -13.40
N LYS A 52 -6.57 8.09 -13.10
CA LYS A 52 -8.03 7.94 -13.06
C LYS A 52 -8.61 7.98 -11.64
N ALA A 53 -8.06 8.80 -10.77
CA ALA A 53 -8.62 8.98 -9.43
C ALA A 53 -9.51 10.22 -9.34
N LYS A 54 -9.35 11.17 -10.27
CA LYS A 54 -10.01 12.47 -10.21
C LYS A 54 -11.34 12.43 -10.95
N LEU A 55 -12.41 12.16 -10.22
CA LEU A 55 -13.77 12.03 -10.77
C LEU A 55 -14.59 13.33 -10.68
N GLY A 56 -13.96 14.49 -10.43
CA GLY A 56 -14.63 15.78 -10.39
C GLY A 56 -15.44 16.05 -9.12
N ASN A 57 -16.30 15.16 -8.72
CA ASN A 57 -17.16 15.26 -7.54
C ASN A 57 -16.93 14.16 -6.50
N THR A 58 -15.79 13.51 -6.50
CA THR A 58 -15.39 12.51 -5.51
C THR A 58 -14.38 13.12 -4.54
N PRO A 59 -14.79 13.41 -3.29
CA PRO A 59 -13.86 13.88 -2.27
C PRO A 59 -13.13 12.73 -1.62
N ILE A 60 -11.98 13.00 -1.05
CA ILE A 60 -11.39 12.11 -0.06
C ILE A 60 -12.29 12.13 1.17
N GLN A 61 -12.70 10.97 1.64
CA GLN A 61 -13.53 10.77 2.82
C GLN A 61 -12.66 10.28 3.98
N ARG A 62 -12.87 10.78 5.17
CA ARG A 62 -12.38 10.18 6.40
C ARG A 62 -13.51 9.36 7.01
N LEU A 63 -13.49 8.05 6.75
CA LEU A 63 -14.56 7.13 7.20
C LEU A 63 -14.53 6.88 8.70
N TYR A 64 -13.34 6.90 9.29
CA TYR A 64 -13.14 6.70 10.72
C TYR A 64 -11.93 7.47 11.23
N HIS A 65 -12.02 7.99 12.43
CA HIS A 65 -10.91 8.59 13.15
C HIS A 65 -10.99 8.23 14.62
N ASN A 66 -9.89 7.77 15.19
CA ASN A 66 -9.79 7.50 16.61
C ASN A 66 -8.38 7.91 17.09
N PRO A 67 -8.25 8.95 17.94
CA PRO A 67 -6.94 9.41 18.41
C PRO A 67 -6.19 8.36 19.25
N ASN A 68 -6.87 7.31 19.71
CA ASN A 68 -6.25 6.18 20.39
C ASN A 68 -5.86 5.04 19.44
N MET A 69 -6.14 5.12 18.15
CA MET A 69 -5.59 4.23 17.14
C MET A 69 -4.16 4.67 16.85
N LEU A 70 -3.20 3.77 17.02
CA LEU A 70 -1.78 4.13 17.00
C LEU A 70 -1.12 3.92 15.65
N TRP A 71 -1.49 2.84 14.95
CA TRP A 71 -0.94 2.54 13.64
C TRP A 71 -1.90 1.65 12.83
N ALA A 72 -2.73 2.31 12.02
CA ALA A 72 -3.67 1.61 11.14
C ALA A 72 -2.92 0.99 9.95
N GLU A 73 -3.12 -0.31 9.73
CA GLU A 73 -2.39 -1.12 8.75
C GLU A 73 -3.25 -2.25 8.17
N GLY A 74 -2.72 -2.90 7.14
CA GLY A 74 -3.18 -4.18 6.63
C GLY A 74 -4.65 -4.23 6.26
N CYS A 75 -5.14 -3.20 5.56
CA CYS A 75 -6.55 -3.19 5.17
C CYS A 75 -6.84 -4.23 4.08
N ALA A 76 -7.97 -4.93 4.23
CA ALA A 76 -8.48 -5.91 3.27
C ALA A 76 -10.00 -5.86 3.17
N TRP A 77 -10.50 -5.99 1.94
CA TRP A 77 -11.92 -5.96 1.62
C TRP A 77 -12.51 -7.36 1.50
N ASN A 78 -13.54 -7.65 2.27
CA ASN A 78 -14.36 -8.86 2.10
C ASN A 78 -15.53 -8.57 1.15
N ALA A 79 -15.45 -9.09 -0.07
CA ALA A 79 -16.47 -8.82 -1.10
C ALA A 79 -17.81 -9.51 -0.81
N VAL A 80 -17.81 -10.66 -0.13
CA VAL A 80 -19.03 -11.40 0.22
C VAL A 80 -19.77 -10.73 1.36
N GLY A 81 -19.04 -10.41 2.44
CA GLY A 81 -19.63 -9.76 3.61
C GLY A 81 -19.75 -8.24 3.46
N ARG A 82 -19.19 -7.66 2.40
CA ARG A 82 -19.21 -6.22 2.10
C ARG A 82 -18.72 -5.36 3.28
N TYR A 83 -17.55 -5.75 3.79
CA TYR A 83 -16.89 -5.02 4.86
C TYR A 83 -15.39 -4.91 4.64
N LEU A 84 -14.80 -3.87 5.19
CA LEU A 84 -13.36 -3.69 5.29
C LEU A 84 -12.90 -4.10 6.68
N ILE A 85 -11.75 -4.77 6.75
CA ILE A 85 -11.00 -4.93 8.00
C ILE A 85 -9.68 -4.19 7.90
N TRP A 86 -9.13 -3.77 9.03
CA TRP A 86 -7.76 -3.29 9.16
C TRP A 86 -7.23 -3.53 10.56
N SER A 87 -5.92 -3.51 10.70
CA SER A 87 -5.20 -3.72 11.95
C SER A 87 -4.87 -2.39 12.63
N ASP A 88 -4.92 -2.35 13.95
CA ASP A 88 -4.27 -1.35 14.79
C ASP A 88 -3.19 -2.11 15.56
N ILE A 89 -2.00 -2.19 14.97
CA ILE A 89 -0.95 -3.15 15.36
C ILE A 89 -0.55 -2.99 16.82
N PRO A 90 -0.18 -1.75 17.31
CA PRO A 90 0.30 -1.60 18.68
C PRO A 90 -0.77 -1.89 19.73
N ASN A 91 -2.03 -1.60 19.42
CA ASN A 91 -3.16 -1.89 20.32
C ASN A 91 -3.63 -3.34 20.25
N ASN A 92 -2.99 -4.17 19.43
CA ASN A 92 -3.27 -5.60 19.29
C ASN A 92 -4.73 -5.91 18.98
N ARG A 93 -5.31 -5.18 18.00
CA ARG A 93 -6.71 -5.34 17.61
C ARG A 93 -6.91 -5.11 16.12
N GLN A 94 -8.00 -5.64 15.61
CA GLN A 94 -8.52 -5.38 14.27
C GLN A 94 -9.85 -4.67 14.36
N PHE A 95 -10.09 -3.76 13.44
CA PHE A 95 -11.36 -3.08 13.22
C PHE A 95 -12.06 -3.62 11.99
N ARG A 96 -13.37 -3.38 11.93
CA ARG A 96 -14.23 -3.64 10.78
C ARG A 96 -15.11 -2.43 10.51
N TRP A 97 -15.14 -2.00 9.23
CA TRP A 97 -16.11 -1.02 8.71
C TRP A 97 -17.11 -1.73 7.79
N LEU A 98 -18.40 -1.47 7.98
CA LEU A 98 -19.48 -2.02 7.17
C LEU A 98 -19.87 -1.04 6.06
N GLU A 99 -19.97 -1.51 4.80
CA GLU A 99 -20.38 -0.68 3.67
C GLU A 99 -21.85 -0.24 3.77
N GLU A 100 -22.68 -1.01 4.44
CA GLU A 100 -24.13 -0.81 4.51
C GLU A 100 -24.50 0.47 5.26
N ASP A 101 -23.89 0.72 6.40
CA ASP A 101 -24.26 1.81 7.32
C ASP A 101 -23.06 2.66 7.79
N GLY A 102 -21.85 2.31 7.35
CA GLY A 102 -20.60 2.99 7.75
C GLY A 102 -20.16 2.68 9.18
N HIS A 103 -20.81 1.72 9.86
CA HIS A 103 -20.49 1.37 11.24
C HIS A 103 -19.10 0.79 11.37
N VAL A 104 -18.34 1.27 12.37
CA VAL A 104 -17.02 0.72 12.74
C VAL A 104 -17.11 0.03 14.09
N SER A 105 -16.57 -1.18 14.15
CA SER A 105 -16.48 -1.97 15.38
C SER A 105 -15.11 -2.61 15.53
N VAL A 106 -14.74 -2.92 16.79
CA VAL A 106 -13.61 -3.84 17.03
C VAL A 106 -14.03 -5.21 16.51
N PHE A 107 -13.28 -5.71 15.54
CA PHE A 107 -13.55 -7.00 14.92
C PHE A 107 -12.88 -8.15 15.67
N ARG A 108 -11.66 -7.91 16.18
CA ARG A 108 -10.87 -8.90 16.91
C ARG A 108 -9.96 -8.23 17.93
N SER A 109 -9.91 -8.77 19.16
CA SER A 109 -9.01 -8.36 20.23
C SER A 109 -8.89 -9.50 21.26
N PRO A 110 -7.69 -10.03 21.56
CA PRO A 110 -6.41 -9.73 20.91
C PRO A 110 -6.34 -10.24 19.47
N ALA A 111 -5.50 -9.61 18.63
CA ALA A 111 -5.32 -9.96 17.21
C ALA A 111 -3.90 -10.47 16.88
N GLY A 112 -3.08 -10.77 17.89
CA GLY A 112 -1.69 -11.21 17.70
C GLY A 112 -0.76 -10.11 17.18
N ASN A 113 -1.08 -8.82 17.41
CA ASN A 113 -0.43 -7.68 16.75
C ASN A 113 -0.39 -7.88 15.22
N SER A 114 -1.56 -8.23 14.65
CA SER A 114 -1.66 -8.45 13.20
C SER A 114 -1.27 -7.19 12.43
N ASN A 115 -0.59 -7.39 11.29
CA ASN A 115 -0.28 -6.35 10.32
C ASN A 115 -1.11 -6.58 9.05
N GLY A 116 -0.51 -7.10 7.98
CA GLY A 116 -1.17 -7.35 6.71
C GLY A 116 -2.28 -8.38 6.79
N ASN A 117 -3.35 -8.12 6.07
CA ASN A 117 -4.48 -9.03 5.93
C ASN A 117 -4.85 -9.19 4.47
N THR A 118 -5.46 -10.33 4.14
CA THR A 118 -6.11 -10.60 2.87
C THR A 118 -7.20 -11.64 3.04
N PHE A 119 -7.93 -11.95 1.98
CA PHE A 119 -8.90 -13.05 1.95
C PHE A 119 -8.48 -14.08 0.91
N ASP A 120 -8.63 -15.36 1.22
CA ASP A 120 -8.41 -16.42 0.23
C ASP A 120 -9.62 -16.56 -0.72
N TRP A 121 -9.49 -17.43 -1.71
CA TRP A 121 -10.53 -17.66 -2.71
C TRP A 121 -11.84 -18.24 -2.16
N GLN A 122 -11.82 -18.73 -0.90
CA GLN A 122 -12.97 -19.19 -0.16
C GLN A 122 -13.56 -18.10 0.76
N GLY A 123 -12.98 -16.89 0.75
CA GLY A 123 -13.41 -15.75 1.58
C GLY A 123 -12.96 -15.85 3.04
N ARG A 124 -11.99 -16.73 3.36
CA ARG A 124 -11.42 -16.83 4.70
C ARG A 124 -10.31 -15.79 4.88
N GLN A 125 -10.30 -15.14 6.03
CA GLN A 125 -9.27 -14.16 6.34
C GLN A 125 -7.92 -14.83 6.58
N LEU A 126 -6.87 -14.28 5.96
CA LEU A 126 -5.47 -14.53 6.26
C LEU A 126 -4.88 -13.31 6.97
N ALA A 127 -4.02 -13.51 7.96
CA ALA A 127 -3.37 -12.43 8.69
C ALA A 127 -1.91 -12.76 8.99
N CYS A 128 -1.06 -11.73 8.91
CA CYS A 128 0.31 -11.73 9.39
C CYS A 128 0.31 -11.26 10.84
N GLU A 129 0.70 -12.10 11.79
CA GLU A 129 0.75 -11.77 13.21
C GLU A 129 2.19 -11.49 13.66
N HIS A 130 2.50 -10.22 13.95
CA HIS A 130 3.80 -9.80 14.45
C HIS A 130 4.13 -10.38 15.83
N GLY A 131 3.18 -10.27 16.78
CA GLY A 131 3.38 -10.71 18.16
C GLY A 131 3.58 -12.21 18.29
N ASN A 132 2.94 -12.99 17.45
CA ASN A 132 3.06 -14.44 17.41
C ASN A 132 4.10 -14.93 16.40
N ARG A 133 4.62 -14.06 15.53
CA ARG A 133 5.61 -14.38 14.47
C ARG A 133 5.11 -15.49 13.56
N ARG A 134 3.88 -15.35 13.02
CA ARG A 134 3.23 -16.38 12.21
C ARG A 134 2.26 -15.78 11.21
N VAL A 135 1.87 -16.58 10.22
CA VAL A 135 0.74 -16.36 9.33
C VAL A 135 -0.39 -17.30 9.74
N VAL A 136 -1.59 -16.77 9.86
CA VAL A 136 -2.78 -17.55 10.24
C VAL A 136 -3.90 -17.40 9.23
N ARG A 137 -4.81 -18.36 9.20
CA ARG A 137 -6.09 -18.33 8.53
C ARG A 137 -7.22 -18.54 9.53
N TYR A 138 -8.20 -17.63 9.50
CA TYR A 138 -9.41 -17.75 10.28
C TYR A 138 -10.44 -18.53 9.47
N GLU A 139 -10.85 -19.70 9.98
CA GLU A 139 -11.79 -20.60 9.32
C GLU A 139 -13.25 -20.14 9.53
N HIS A 140 -14.16 -20.65 8.70
CA HIS A 140 -15.59 -20.30 8.79
C HIS A 140 -16.27 -20.76 10.08
N ASP A 141 -15.74 -21.79 10.74
CA ASP A 141 -16.22 -22.29 12.03
C ASP A 141 -15.66 -21.52 13.23
N GLY A 142 -14.84 -20.47 12.98
CA GLY A 142 -14.20 -19.66 14.01
C GLY A 142 -12.88 -20.22 14.54
N SER A 143 -12.44 -21.38 14.08
CA SER A 143 -11.11 -21.91 14.41
C SER A 143 -9.99 -21.13 13.68
N VAL A 144 -8.75 -21.26 14.15
CA VAL A 144 -7.57 -20.62 13.60
C VAL A 144 -6.56 -21.67 13.16
N THR A 145 -6.26 -21.68 11.87
CA THR A 145 -5.22 -22.55 11.29
C THR A 145 -3.92 -21.75 11.17
N VAL A 146 -2.84 -22.27 11.77
CA VAL A 146 -1.49 -21.72 11.52
C VAL A 146 -1.03 -22.17 10.14
N ILE A 147 -0.79 -21.19 9.26
CA ILE A 147 -0.34 -21.43 7.88
C ILE A 147 1.19 -21.56 7.83
N ALA A 148 1.89 -20.68 8.55
CA ALA A 148 3.35 -20.73 8.68
C ALA A 148 3.77 -20.02 9.98
N ASP A 149 4.71 -20.62 10.72
CA ASP A 149 5.33 -20.02 11.92
C ASP A 149 6.85 -20.22 11.96
N SER A 150 7.37 -21.08 11.08
CA SER A 150 8.78 -21.45 11.09
C SER A 150 9.27 -21.84 9.69
N PHE A 151 10.56 -21.63 9.45
CA PHE A 151 11.27 -22.04 8.23
C PHE A 151 12.59 -22.72 8.62
N ASN A 152 12.82 -23.96 8.13
CA ASN A 152 14.00 -24.76 8.47
C ASN A 152 14.23 -24.91 9.99
N GLY A 153 13.15 -25.10 10.75
CA GLY A 153 13.21 -25.31 12.21
C GLY A 153 13.45 -24.04 13.05
N LYS A 154 13.47 -22.85 12.44
CA LYS A 154 13.60 -21.55 13.10
C LYS A 154 12.33 -20.73 12.91
N ARG A 155 11.99 -19.91 13.90
CA ARG A 155 10.79 -19.07 13.84
C ARG A 155 10.89 -18.03 12.73
N LEU A 156 9.75 -17.69 12.12
CA LEU A 156 9.62 -16.51 11.25
C LEU A 156 10.00 -15.25 12.02
N ASN A 157 10.42 -14.21 11.32
CA ASN A 157 10.87 -12.97 11.96
C ASN A 157 9.72 -12.12 12.53
N ALA A 158 8.80 -11.73 11.71
CA ALA A 158 7.49 -11.11 11.96
C ALA A 158 6.88 -10.83 10.58
N PRO A 159 6.03 -11.73 10.05
CA PRO A 159 5.39 -11.55 8.75
C PRO A 159 4.64 -10.23 8.67
N ASN A 160 4.73 -9.55 7.51
CA ASN A 160 4.24 -8.18 7.37
C ASN A 160 3.01 -8.09 6.45
N ASP A 161 3.13 -8.30 5.14
CA ASP A 161 1.99 -8.23 4.21
C ASP A 161 1.82 -9.54 3.43
N ILE A 162 0.64 -9.76 2.84
CA ILE A 162 0.19 -11.07 2.38
C ILE A 162 -0.75 -10.96 1.19
N VAL A 163 -0.56 -11.83 0.20
CA VAL A 163 -1.42 -11.95 -0.99
C VAL A 163 -1.63 -13.42 -1.36
N VAL A 164 -2.70 -13.70 -2.13
CA VAL A 164 -3.03 -15.05 -2.60
C VAL A 164 -2.95 -15.11 -4.12
N HIS A 165 -2.19 -16.07 -4.63
CA HIS A 165 -2.08 -16.36 -6.05
C HIS A 165 -3.28 -17.19 -6.54
N PRO A 166 -3.68 -17.19 -7.84
CA PRO A 166 -4.82 -17.96 -8.35
C PRO A 166 -4.78 -19.46 -8.11
N ASP A 167 -3.59 -20.05 -7.97
CA ASP A 167 -3.41 -21.46 -7.61
C ASP A 167 -3.72 -21.78 -6.14
N GLY A 168 -4.06 -20.74 -5.35
CA GLY A 168 -4.28 -20.82 -3.91
C GLY A 168 -3.00 -20.67 -3.07
N GLY A 169 -1.84 -20.51 -3.70
CA GLY A 169 -0.56 -20.26 -3.02
C GLY A 169 -0.59 -18.95 -2.24
N ILE A 170 -0.17 -19.00 -0.98
CA ILE A 170 -0.13 -17.84 -0.09
C ILE A 170 1.28 -17.27 -0.10
N TRP A 171 1.41 -15.99 -0.46
CA TRP A 171 2.67 -15.29 -0.54
C TRP A 171 2.73 -14.20 0.52
N PHE A 172 3.82 -14.10 1.27
CA PHE A 172 3.97 -13.10 2.30
C PHE A 172 5.42 -12.63 2.44
N THR A 173 5.58 -11.45 3.02
CA THR A 173 6.87 -10.84 3.37
C THR A 173 7.17 -11.06 4.84
N ASP A 174 8.44 -11.27 5.19
CA ASP A 174 8.91 -11.48 6.57
C ASP A 174 10.12 -10.58 6.91
N PRO A 175 9.90 -9.25 7.00
CA PRO A 175 10.97 -8.28 7.28
C PRO A 175 11.40 -8.22 8.75
N GLY A 176 10.54 -8.70 9.66
CA GLY A 176 10.79 -8.68 11.10
C GLY A 176 10.56 -7.33 11.79
N TYR A 177 9.76 -6.41 11.23
CA TYR A 177 9.46 -5.13 11.88
C TYR A 177 8.89 -5.30 13.28
N GLY A 178 7.91 -6.21 13.45
CA GLY A 178 7.30 -6.52 14.74
C GLY A 178 8.23 -7.13 15.79
N SER A 179 9.46 -7.53 15.39
CA SER A 179 10.50 -8.03 16.30
C SER A 179 11.56 -6.99 16.66
N MET A 180 11.48 -5.77 16.10
CA MET A 180 12.48 -4.73 16.37
C MET A 180 12.33 -4.10 17.75
N MET A 181 11.09 -3.97 18.24
CA MET A 181 10.76 -3.34 19.52
C MET A 181 9.42 -3.90 20.07
N ASN A 182 9.12 -3.55 21.34
CA ASN A 182 7.86 -3.94 22.00
C ASN A 182 6.72 -2.94 21.71
N TYR A 183 6.54 -2.56 20.46
CA TYR A 183 5.49 -1.63 20.04
C TYR A 183 4.51 -2.30 19.07
N GLU A 184 5.01 -2.90 18.01
CA GLU A 184 4.19 -3.62 17.02
C GLU A 184 4.19 -5.14 17.23
N GLY A 185 4.86 -5.61 18.25
CA GLY A 185 5.00 -7.02 18.58
C GLY A 185 5.92 -7.22 19.77
N ASN A 186 6.71 -8.27 19.76
CA ASN A 186 7.62 -8.63 20.85
C ASN A 186 9.08 -8.56 20.38
N LYS A 187 9.89 -7.71 21.00
CA LYS A 187 11.31 -7.58 20.66
C LYS A 187 12.03 -8.93 20.77
N ALA A 188 12.64 -9.34 19.68
CA ALA A 188 13.40 -10.57 19.59
C ALA A 188 14.47 -10.48 18.50
N PRO A 189 15.55 -11.25 18.57
CA PRO A 189 16.50 -11.35 17.47
C PRO A 189 15.83 -12.05 16.27
N LEU A 190 16.23 -11.65 15.07
CA LEU A 190 15.87 -12.36 13.85
C LEU A 190 16.60 -13.71 13.81
N GLU A 191 15.88 -14.78 13.56
CA GLU A 191 16.43 -16.12 13.52
C GLU A 191 16.75 -16.60 12.11
N ILE A 192 16.08 -15.99 11.11
CA ILE A 192 16.24 -16.28 9.69
C ILE A 192 16.48 -15.00 8.91
N LYS A 193 16.88 -15.09 7.65
CA LYS A 193 16.98 -13.92 6.76
C LYS A 193 15.61 -13.29 6.53
N GLU A 194 15.61 -11.97 6.37
CA GLU A 194 14.48 -11.23 5.85
C GLU A 194 14.21 -11.70 4.42
N ALA A 195 12.98 -12.09 4.11
CA ALA A 195 12.70 -12.75 2.85
C ALA A 195 11.21 -12.67 2.47
N VAL A 196 10.93 -13.11 1.26
CA VAL A 196 9.60 -13.38 0.73
C VAL A 196 9.38 -14.88 0.69
N TYR A 197 8.23 -15.32 1.15
CA TYR A 197 7.87 -16.72 1.26
C TYR A 197 6.60 -17.05 0.47
N ARG A 198 6.48 -18.31 0.06
CA ARG A 198 5.27 -18.91 -0.51
C ARG A 198 4.93 -20.20 0.20
N VAL A 199 3.66 -20.33 0.60
CA VAL A 199 3.11 -21.60 1.08
C VAL A 199 2.38 -22.28 -0.07
N ASP A 200 2.72 -23.52 -0.31
CA ASP A 200 2.04 -24.36 -1.31
C ASP A 200 0.64 -24.76 -0.81
N PRO A 201 -0.43 -24.52 -1.59
CA PRO A 201 -1.80 -24.74 -1.12
C PRO A 201 -2.18 -26.21 -0.91
N LYS A 202 -1.45 -27.13 -1.52
CA LYS A 202 -1.74 -28.59 -1.44
C LYS A 202 -0.95 -29.26 -0.37
N SER A 203 0.36 -29.00 -0.33
CA SER A 203 1.28 -29.67 0.62
C SER A 203 1.46 -28.89 1.93
N GLY A 204 1.13 -27.60 1.96
CA GLY A 204 1.45 -26.71 3.09
C GLY A 204 2.95 -26.38 3.18
N GLN A 205 3.76 -26.79 2.22
CA GLN A 205 5.21 -26.55 2.24
C GLN A 205 5.52 -25.07 2.12
N LEU A 206 6.30 -24.54 3.06
CA LEU A 206 6.85 -23.19 3.02
C LEU A 206 8.14 -23.17 2.20
N THR A 207 8.22 -22.26 1.25
CA THR A 207 9.38 -22.05 0.39
C THR A 207 9.80 -20.59 0.46
N MET A 208 11.08 -20.31 0.67
CA MET A 208 11.66 -18.98 0.48
C MET A 208 11.82 -18.72 -1.02
N VAL A 209 11.13 -17.72 -1.54
CA VAL A 209 11.12 -17.42 -2.99
C VAL A 209 12.09 -16.31 -3.37
N SER A 210 12.44 -15.43 -2.43
CA SER A 210 13.52 -14.43 -2.59
C SER A 210 14.00 -13.91 -1.24
N ASP A 211 15.32 -13.72 -1.11
CA ASP A 211 16.01 -13.01 -0.02
C ASP A 211 16.91 -11.88 -0.56
N GLU A 212 16.66 -11.44 -1.80
CA GLU A 212 17.43 -10.39 -2.47
C GLU A 212 17.14 -8.99 -1.90
N LEU A 213 15.92 -8.78 -1.37
CA LEU A 213 15.50 -7.50 -0.81
C LEU A 213 15.50 -7.57 0.72
N ARG A 214 16.23 -6.65 1.34
CA ARG A 214 16.15 -6.46 2.80
C ARG A 214 14.84 -5.77 3.17
N LYS A 215 14.28 -6.10 4.34
CA LYS A 215 13.06 -5.47 4.86
C LYS A 215 11.92 -5.42 3.81
N PRO A 216 11.59 -6.51 3.10
CA PRO A 216 10.46 -6.50 2.18
C PRO A 216 9.17 -6.16 2.94
N ASN A 217 8.42 -5.14 2.44
CA ASN A 217 7.20 -4.64 3.07
C ASN A 217 5.97 -5.08 2.27
N GLY A 218 5.12 -4.16 1.82
CA GLY A 218 3.94 -4.45 1.04
C GLY A 218 4.23 -5.19 -0.25
N LEU A 219 3.33 -6.09 -0.66
CA LEU A 219 3.46 -6.83 -1.91
C LEU A 219 2.13 -6.92 -2.66
N CYS A 220 2.20 -6.96 -4.00
CA CYS A 220 1.04 -7.25 -4.85
C CYS A 220 1.45 -7.85 -6.19
N PHE A 221 0.57 -8.66 -6.78
CA PHE A 221 0.76 -9.16 -8.15
C PHE A 221 0.28 -8.16 -9.20
N SER A 222 0.85 -8.24 -10.41
CA SER A 222 0.26 -7.65 -11.61
C SER A 222 -1.11 -8.29 -11.92
N PRO A 223 -1.98 -7.65 -12.73
CA PRO A 223 -3.31 -8.19 -13.04
C PRO A 223 -3.29 -9.61 -13.64
N ASP A 224 -2.25 -9.94 -14.38
CA ASP A 224 -2.03 -11.24 -15.02
C ASP A 224 -1.20 -12.23 -14.20
N TYR A 225 -0.83 -11.86 -12.95
CA TYR A 225 0.00 -12.63 -12.01
C TYR A 225 1.41 -12.99 -12.53
N LYS A 226 1.87 -12.36 -13.61
CA LYS A 226 3.22 -12.63 -14.17
C LYS A 226 4.32 -11.82 -13.51
N LYS A 227 3.95 -10.81 -12.71
CA LYS A 227 4.90 -10.02 -11.92
C LYS A 227 4.46 -9.97 -10.47
N LEU A 228 5.47 -9.91 -9.57
CA LEU A 228 5.28 -9.56 -8.18
C LEU A 228 5.99 -8.25 -7.92
N TYR A 229 5.26 -7.29 -7.35
CA TYR A 229 5.81 -6.02 -6.88
C TYR A 229 5.98 -6.07 -5.37
N ILE A 230 7.08 -5.50 -4.87
CA ILE A 230 7.39 -5.46 -3.44
C ILE A 230 7.94 -4.09 -3.10
N ALA A 231 7.41 -3.51 -2.01
CA ALA A 231 7.87 -2.24 -1.48
C ALA A 231 9.02 -2.45 -0.48
N HIS A 232 10.00 -1.56 -0.55
CA HIS A 232 11.02 -1.33 0.46
C HIS A 232 11.60 0.09 0.26
N GLY A 233 10.94 1.08 0.83
CA GLY A 233 11.23 2.49 0.52
C GLY A 233 10.90 2.85 -0.93
N ASN A 234 11.39 2.12 -1.91
CA ASN A 234 11.00 2.14 -3.32
C ASN A 234 10.10 0.94 -3.65
N VAL A 235 9.67 0.82 -4.92
CA VAL A 235 8.98 -0.37 -5.41
C VAL A 235 9.88 -1.14 -6.35
N PHE A 236 9.95 -2.45 -6.13
CA PHE A 236 10.73 -3.40 -6.91
C PHE A 236 9.80 -4.39 -7.62
N ALA A 237 10.25 -4.96 -8.72
CA ALA A 237 9.50 -5.91 -9.53
C ALA A 237 10.33 -7.16 -9.83
N TRP A 238 9.65 -8.32 -9.78
CA TRP A 238 10.15 -9.62 -10.23
C TRP A 238 9.23 -10.21 -11.26
N ASP A 239 9.76 -11.06 -12.12
CA ASP A 239 8.95 -11.96 -12.93
C ASP A 239 8.57 -13.19 -12.11
N VAL A 240 7.29 -13.56 -12.15
CA VAL A 240 6.77 -14.79 -11.54
C VAL A 240 6.90 -15.92 -12.56
N VAL A 241 7.66 -16.93 -12.23
CA VAL A 241 7.91 -18.09 -13.08
C VAL A 241 7.11 -19.28 -12.57
N ASP A 242 6.29 -19.87 -13.45
CA ASP A 242 5.45 -21.04 -13.17
C ASP A 242 4.51 -20.85 -11.96
N GLY A 243 4.22 -19.59 -11.58
CA GLY A 243 3.39 -19.28 -10.42
C GLY A 243 4.03 -19.58 -9.05
N VAL A 244 5.32 -19.94 -9.00
CA VAL A 244 5.95 -20.45 -7.78
C VAL A 244 7.36 -19.91 -7.48
N LYS A 245 7.99 -19.19 -8.43
CA LYS A 245 9.36 -18.67 -8.30
C LYS A 245 9.45 -17.21 -8.73
N LEU A 246 10.41 -16.49 -8.17
CA LEU A 246 10.74 -15.13 -8.57
C LEU A 246 12.05 -15.10 -9.35
N ARG A 247 12.15 -14.20 -10.36
CA ARG A 247 13.36 -13.98 -11.15
C ARG A 247 13.51 -12.52 -11.56
N GLY A 248 14.72 -12.05 -11.60
CA GLY A 248 15.07 -10.80 -12.27
C GLY A 248 14.61 -9.56 -11.54
N MET A 249 14.99 -9.42 -10.26
CA MET A 249 14.72 -8.22 -9.47
C MET A 249 15.19 -6.95 -10.18
N LYS A 250 14.32 -5.97 -10.26
CA LYS A 250 14.66 -4.63 -10.72
C LYS A 250 13.90 -3.57 -9.93
N THR A 251 14.48 -2.40 -9.76
CA THR A 251 13.74 -1.23 -9.28
C THR A 251 12.72 -0.83 -10.33
N LEU A 252 11.45 -0.78 -9.95
CA LEU A 252 10.37 -0.31 -10.81
C LEU A 252 10.27 1.21 -10.76
N CYS A 253 10.11 1.77 -9.56
CA CYS A 253 10.03 3.21 -9.37
C CYS A 253 10.67 3.62 -8.04
N THR A 254 11.03 4.91 -7.97
CA THR A 254 11.51 5.53 -6.74
C THR A 254 10.41 6.37 -6.11
N MET A 255 10.39 6.44 -4.78
CA MET A 255 9.45 7.28 -4.06
C MET A 255 9.90 8.74 -3.96
N ALA A 256 11.12 9.07 -4.38
CA ALA A 256 11.60 10.45 -4.36
C ALA A 256 10.67 11.41 -5.13
N LEU A 257 10.41 12.58 -4.56
CA LEU A 257 9.59 13.65 -5.15
C LEU A 257 10.27 15.00 -4.87
N GLY A 258 11.05 15.49 -5.85
CA GLY A 258 11.94 16.64 -5.62
C GLY A 258 12.93 16.32 -4.49
N GLU A 259 12.96 17.15 -3.46
CA GLU A 259 13.83 16.96 -2.28
C GLU A 259 13.25 15.98 -1.26
N LYS A 260 11.98 15.63 -1.36
CA LYS A 260 11.29 14.73 -0.44
C LYS A 260 11.73 13.28 -0.67
N LYS A 261 12.14 12.62 0.41
CA LYS A 261 12.62 11.24 0.43
C LYS A 261 11.74 10.42 1.38
N GLY A 262 10.52 10.17 0.96
CA GLY A 262 9.63 9.26 1.66
C GLY A 262 9.78 7.81 1.17
N GLY A 263 8.93 6.94 1.66
CA GLY A 263 8.94 5.52 1.34
C GLY A 263 7.57 4.98 0.94
N ALA A 264 7.58 3.89 0.16
CA ALA A 264 6.43 3.04 -0.09
C ALA A 264 6.30 2.01 1.04
N ASP A 265 5.06 1.73 1.44
CA ASP A 265 4.70 0.75 2.46
C ASP A 265 3.78 -0.33 1.86
N GLY A 266 2.50 -0.41 2.19
CA GLY A 266 1.56 -1.29 1.52
C GLY A 266 1.29 -0.86 0.08
N ILE A 267 1.16 -1.82 -0.84
CA ILE A 267 0.96 -1.56 -2.27
C ILE A 267 -0.14 -2.45 -2.85
N ARG A 268 -0.89 -1.94 -3.83
CA ARG A 268 -1.88 -2.73 -4.58
C ARG A 268 -1.85 -2.35 -6.07
N CYS A 269 -2.31 -3.27 -6.91
CA CYS A 269 -2.38 -3.08 -8.36
C CYS A 269 -3.82 -2.84 -8.80
N ASP A 270 -4.04 -1.96 -9.79
CA ASP A 270 -5.32 -1.83 -10.46
C ASP A 270 -5.40 -2.69 -11.73
N VAL A 271 -6.59 -2.77 -12.34
CA VAL A 271 -6.83 -3.59 -13.54
C VAL A 271 -6.04 -3.14 -14.77
N GLU A 272 -5.52 -1.92 -14.78
CA GLU A 272 -4.68 -1.37 -15.85
C GLU A 272 -3.20 -1.66 -15.59
N GLY A 273 -2.87 -2.26 -14.43
CA GLY A 273 -1.51 -2.58 -14.03
C GLY A 273 -0.80 -1.44 -13.30
N ASN A 274 -1.48 -0.33 -13.00
CA ASN A 274 -0.87 0.72 -12.22
C ASN A 274 -0.68 0.25 -10.77
N ILE A 275 0.44 0.65 -10.18
CA ILE A 275 0.78 0.35 -8.80
C ILE A 275 0.39 1.54 -7.92
N TRP A 276 -0.51 1.29 -6.98
CA TRP A 276 -0.91 2.23 -5.94
C TRP A 276 -0.11 1.92 -4.68
N ALA A 277 0.67 2.89 -4.23
CA ALA A 277 1.58 2.74 -3.10
C ALA A 277 1.17 3.66 -1.96
N GLY A 278 0.93 3.10 -0.79
CA GLY A 278 0.90 3.85 0.44
C GLY A 278 2.27 4.50 0.67
N ALA A 279 2.26 5.78 1.02
CA ALA A 279 3.44 6.62 1.06
C ALA A 279 3.50 7.43 2.36
N GLY A 280 4.69 7.61 2.89
CA GLY A 280 4.87 8.36 4.09
C GLY A 280 6.30 8.81 4.38
N TRP A 281 6.45 9.37 5.58
CA TRP A 281 7.70 9.84 6.18
C TRP A 281 8.32 11.07 5.49
N ALA A 282 7.56 11.81 4.68
CA ALA A 282 8.03 13.05 4.06
C ALA A 282 7.09 14.24 4.26
N GLY A 283 5.97 14.04 4.96
CA GLY A 283 5.05 15.07 5.42
C GLY A 283 4.20 15.67 4.29
N ASP A 284 3.68 16.87 4.54
CA ASP A 284 2.75 17.60 3.67
C ASP A 284 3.18 17.61 2.20
N GLY A 285 2.22 17.32 1.29
CA GLY A 285 2.46 17.25 -0.14
C GLY A 285 3.20 15.99 -0.61
N PHE A 286 3.36 15.00 0.29
CA PHE A 286 3.91 13.69 -0.05
C PHE A 286 3.10 12.55 0.57
N ASP A 287 2.80 12.61 1.88
CA ASP A 287 2.16 11.52 2.59
C ASP A 287 0.75 11.25 2.02
N GLY A 288 0.39 9.97 1.84
CA GLY A 288 -0.85 9.55 1.22
C GLY A 288 -0.68 8.36 0.28
N ALA A 289 -1.36 8.33 -0.86
CA ALA A 289 -1.23 7.28 -1.85
C ALA A 289 -0.63 7.82 -3.16
N HIS A 290 0.38 7.16 -3.70
CA HIS A 290 0.98 7.48 -5.00
C HIS A 290 0.63 6.42 -6.03
N CYS A 291 0.36 6.84 -7.26
CA CYS A 291 0.03 5.96 -8.37
C CYS A 291 1.12 5.98 -9.43
N PHE A 292 1.60 4.80 -9.81
CA PHE A 292 2.65 4.60 -10.80
C PHE A 292 2.17 3.71 -11.93
N THR A 293 2.61 3.97 -13.16
CA THR A 293 2.35 3.06 -14.28
C THR A 293 3.12 1.74 -14.13
N PRO A 294 2.80 0.70 -14.92
CA PRO A 294 3.58 -0.54 -14.96
C PRO A 294 5.07 -0.33 -15.33
N GLU A 295 5.40 0.80 -15.96
CA GLU A 295 6.77 1.21 -16.31
C GLU A 295 7.48 1.99 -15.21
N GLY A 296 6.73 2.38 -14.14
CA GLY A 296 7.27 3.08 -12.97
C GLY A 296 7.18 4.61 -13.03
N GLU A 297 6.41 5.17 -13.97
CA GLU A 297 6.16 6.62 -14.03
C GLU A 297 5.09 7.01 -12.99
N ARG A 298 5.37 8.00 -12.14
CA ARG A 298 4.35 8.54 -11.22
C ARG A 298 3.34 9.37 -12.01
N ILE A 299 2.06 8.97 -11.97
CA ILE A 299 0.99 9.61 -12.72
C ILE A 299 0.02 10.42 -11.85
N GLY A 300 0.02 10.20 -10.54
CA GLY A 300 -0.83 10.97 -9.62
C GLY A 300 -0.59 10.62 -8.16
N MET A 301 -1.22 11.42 -7.30
CA MET A 301 -1.15 11.27 -5.84
C MET A 301 -2.50 11.62 -5.21
N ILE A 302 -2.81 10.98 -4.10
CA ILE A 302 -3.87 11.33 -3.17
C ILE A 302 -3.17 11.70 -1.87
N LEU A 303 -3.18 12.99 -1.54
CA LEU A 303 -2.48 13.50 -0.36
C LEU A 303 -3.35 13.34 0.89
N LEU A 304 -2.74 12.90 1.97
CA LEU A 304 -3.38 12.73 3.27
C LEU A 304 -2.61 13.53 4.33
N PRO A 305 -3.26 13.92 5.43
CA PRO A 305 -2.59 14.60 6.55
C PRO A 305 -1.77 13.62 7.42
N GLU A 306 -1.78 12.35 7.09
CA GLU A 306 -1.13 11.26 7.81
C GLU A 306 -0.40 10.35 6.82
N ILE A 307 0.59 9.61 7.30
CA ILE A 307 1.22 8.52 6.54
C ILE A 307 0.16 7.52 6.11
N CYS A 308 0.13 7.15 4.83
CA CYS A 308 -0.65 6.01 4.37
C CYS A 308 0.20 4.74 4.46
N ALA A 309 -0.01 3.94 5.50
CA ALA A 309 0.77 2.73 5.72
C ALA A 309 0.32 1.58 4.80
N ASN A 310 -0.98 1.47 4.52
CA ASN A 310 -1.51 0.43 3.62
C ASN A 310 -2.76 0.93 2.89
N LEU A 311 -3.09 0.27 1.79
CA LEU A 311 -4.27 0.59 1.00
C LEU A 311 -4.84 -0.67 0.34
N CYS A 312 -6.14 -0.66 0.06
CA CYS A 312 -6.78 -1.71 -0.74
C CYS A 312 -7.98 -1.17 -1.52
N PHE A 313 -8.31 -1.87 -2.59
CA PHE A 313 -9.54 -1.61 -3.34
C PHE A 313 -10.69 -2.43 -2.78
N GLY A 314 -11.87 -1.81 -2.71
CA GLY A 314 -13.09 -2.49 -2.28
C GLY A 314 -14.35 -1.84 -2.83
N GLY A 315 -15.47 -2.09 -2.14
CA GLY A 315 -16.81 -1.70 -2.60
C GLY A 315 -17.33 -2.62 -3.71
N ARG A 316 -18.60 -2.44 -4.06
CA ARG A 316 -19.30 -3.32 -5.04
C ARG A 316 -18.65 -3.37 -6.41
N LYS A 317 -17.99 -2.27 -6.83
CA LYS A 317 -17.31 -2.16 -8.13
C LYS A 317 -15.81 -2.26 -8.02
N ARG A 318 -15.26 -2.52 -6.82
CA ARG A 318 -13.81 -2.54 -6.55
C ARG A 318 -13.10 -1.22 -6.96
N ASN A 319 -13.81 -0.11 -6.92
CA ASN A 319 -13.32 1.22 -7.25
C ASN A 319 -13.35 2.18 -6.05
N HIS A 320 -13.58 1.68 -4.86
CA HIS A 320 -13.44 2.41 -3.62
C HIS A 320 -12.06 2.11 -3.04
N LEU A 321 -11.14 3.06 -3.15
CA LEU A 321 -9.79 2.92 -2.62
C LEU A 321 -9.82 3.31 -1.14
N PHE A 322 -9.52 2.35 -0.27
CA PHE A 322 -9.35 2.54 1.17
C PHE A 322 -7.88 2.75 1.50
N MET A 323 -7.57 3.64 2.44
CA MET A 323 -6.22 4.03 2.82
C MET A 323 -6.13 4.09 4.34
N CYS A 324 -5.22 3.32 4.92
CA CYS A 324 -4.93 3.33 6.34
C CYS A 324 -3.97 4.47 6.66
N GLY A 325 -4.48 5.54 7.26
CA GLY A 325 -3.70 6.57 7.92
C GLY A 325 -3.30 6.11 9.32
N SER A 326 -2.37 6.81 9.99
CA SER A 326 -1.90 6.39 11.33
C SER A 326 -3.06 6.21 12.32
N SER A 327 -3.92 7.24 12.43
CA SER A 327 -5.06 7.28 13.36
C SER A 327 -6.42 7.28 12.68
N SER A 328 -6.47 7.14 11.35
CA SER A 328 -7.69 7.28 10.54
C SER A 328 -7.79 6.24 9.45
N LEU A 329 -9.02 5.95 9.04
CA LEU A 329 -9.33 5.26 7.79
C LEU A 329 -9.88 6.29 6.79
N TYR A 330 -9.19 6.43 5.65
CA TYR A 330 -9.62 7.27 4.54
C TYR A 330 -10.11 6.42 3.38
N ALA A 331 -10.91 7.04 2.51
CA ALA A 331 -11.35 6.41 1.28
C ALA A 331 -11.66 7.44 0.20
N VAL A 332 -11.58 7.01 -1.07
CA VAL A 332 -11.97 7.80 -2.23
C VAL A 332 -12.45 6.89 -3.34
N TYR A 333 -13.49 7.30 -4.07
CA TYR A 333 -13.87 6.61 -5.29
C TYR A 333 -12.96 7.01 -6.44
N VAL A 334 -12.50 6.00 -7.19
CA VAL A 334 -11.63 6.16 -8.36
C VAL A 334 -12.27 5.58 -9.62
N GLU A 335 -11.84 6.00 -10.81
CA GLU A 335 -12.36 5.48 -12.08
C GLU A 335 -11.83 4.09 -12.45
N THR A 336 -10.72 3.67 -11.86
CA THR A 336 -10.16 2.34 -12.04
C THR A 336 -10.70 1.36 -11.00
N GLN A 337 -10.37 0.09 -11.13
CA GLN A 337 -10.75 -0.99 -10.21
C GLN A 337 -9.52 -1.71 -9.71
N GLY A 338 -9.58 -2.25 -8.49
CA GLY A 338 -8.53 -3.15 -8.03
C GLY A 338 -8.39 -4.38 -8.92
N ALA A 339 -7.15 -4.80 -9.19
CA ALA A 339 -6.87 -5.97 -10.03
C ALA A 339 -7.39 -7.27 -9.39
N HIS A 340 -7.29 -7.37 -8.08
CA HIS A 340 -7.60 -8.57 -7.31
C HIS A 340 -8.72 -8.32 -6.30
N PHE A 341 -9.24 -9.39 -5.69
CA PHE A 341 -10.39 -9.30 -4.77
C PHE A 341 -10.02 -8.76 -3.38
N CYS A 342 -8.75 -8.71 -3.07
CA CYS A 342 -8.21 -8.30 -1.78
C CYS A 342 -6.81 -7.71 -1.90
#